data_53e679862ecb6cea587a0261555a16bc
#
_entry.id   53e679862ecb6cea587a0261555a16bc
#
_cell.length_a   1.000
_cell.length_b   1.000
_cell.length_c   1.000
_cell.angle_alpha   90.00
_cell.angle_beta   90.00
_cell.angle_gamma   90.00
#
_symmetry.space_group_name_H-M   'P 1'
#
loop_
_entity.id
_entity.type
_entity.pdbx_description
1 polymer ?
#
loop_
_entity_poly.entity_id
_entity_poly.type
_entity_poly.pdbx_seq_one_letter_code
_entity_poly.pdbx_strand_id
1 'polypeptide(L)'
;MGPSALRSQLRTNIPGDTRISGRFNVNGATLTVLEGKRYVADRTGTGLYRVRFGNSTSELTPVLGLVACFANAVVAAPDATNSRWIVVQSIVTNADGTIAGVILGALDATGALANLTADDDICFECIVRDTAVTV
;
A
#
# COMPACT_ATOMS: atom_id res chain seq x y z
N MET A 1 -6.14 -11.89 34.02
CA MET A 1 -5.58 -11.25 32.81
C MET A 1 -5.55 -9.73 33.01
N GLY A 2 -4.44 -9.10 32.83
CA GLY A 2 -4.29 -7.68 33.06
C GLY A 2 -4.74 -6.81 31.90
N PRO A 3 -4.87 -5.48 32.11
CA PRO A 3 -5.32 -4.55 31.09
C PRO A 3 -4.47 -4.55 29.81
N SER A 4 -3.16 -4.79 29.89
CA SER A 4 -2.29 -4.82 28.73
C SER A 4 -2.59 -6.00 27.81
N ALA A 5 -2.95 -7.16 28.34
CA ALA A 5 -3.33 -8.32 27.53
C ALA A 5 -4.65 -8.07 26.79
N LEU A 6 -5.64 -7.47 27.45
CA LEU A 6 -6.88 -7.07 26.80
C LEU A 6 -6.65 -6.03 25.72
N ARG A 7 -5.79 -5.06 25.96
CA ARG A 7 -5.45 -4.02 25.00
C ARG A 7 -4.75 -4.61 23.75
N SER A 8 -3.90 -5.60 23.92
CA SER A 8 -3.28 -6.30 22.80
C SER A 8 -4.30 -7.06 21.94
N GLN A 9 -5.32 -7.65 22.57
CA GLN A 9 -6.39 -8.31 21.83
C GLN A 9 -7.26 -7.34 21.04
N LEU A 10 -7.41 -6.09 21.51
CA LEU A 10 -8.17 -5.06 20.81
C LEU A 10 -7.42 -4.45 19.61
N ARG A 11 -6.11 -4.63 19.53
CA ARG A 11 -5.30 -4.14 18.40
C ARG A 11 -5.48 -4.97 17.15
N THR A 12 -5.56 -6.26 17.28
CA THR A 12 -5.75 -7.19 16.18
C THR A 12 -6.83 -8.19 16.58
N ASN A 13 -7.91 -8.21 15.83
CA ASN A 13 -9.02 -9.12 16.10
C ASN A 13 -8.66 -10.57 15.73
N ILE A 14 -7.71 -10.75 14.82
CA ILE A 14 -7.36 -12.06 14.28
C ILE A 14 -5.85 -12.22 14.41
N PRO A 15 -5.39 -13.28 15.10
CA PRO A 15 -3.96 -13.59 15.13
C PRO A 15 -3.42 -13.78 13.71
N GLY A 16 -2.20 -13.35 13.47
CA GLY A 16 -1.55 -13.42 12.16
C GLY A 16 -1.73 -12.19 11.29
N ASP A 17 -2.53 -11.21 11.73
CA ASP A 17 -2.61 -9.93 11.04
C ASP A 17 -1.37 -9.10 11.33
N THR A 18 -0.87 -8.44 10.30
CA THR A 18 0.27 -7.54 10.42
C THR A 18 0.07 -6.32 9.52
N ARG A 19 0.87 -5.30 9.72
CA ARG A 19 0.84 -4.09 8.92
C ARG A 19 2.05 -4.01 8.02
N ILE A 20 1.81 -3.62 6.78
CA ILE A 20 2.84 -3.20 5.86
C ILE A 20 2.49 -1.77 5.48
N SER A 21 3.33 -0.84 5.87
CA SER A 21 3.07 0.57 5.65
C SER A 21 4.34 1.27 5.21
N GLY A 22 4.16 2.38 4.53
CA GLY A 22 5.31 3.13 4.09
C GLY A 22 4.95 4.42 3.37
N ARG A 23 5.99 5.11 2.96
CA ARG A 23 5.92 6.29 2.14
C ARG A 23 6.95 6.18 1.03
N PHE A 24 6.54 6.48 -0.19
CA PHE A 24 7.46 6.51 -1.31
C PHE A 24 7.25 7.77 -2.15
N ASN A 25 8.34 8.28 -2.69
CA ASN A 25 8.35 9.45 -3.56
C ASN A 25 8.12 9.01 -5.00
N VAL A 26 7.36 9.82 -5.72
CA VAL A 26 7.07 9.61 -7.13
C VAL A 26 7.73 10.71 -7.95
N ASN A 27 8.64 10.33 -8.83
CA ASN A 27 9.26 11.22 -9.79
C ASN A 27 9.16 10.57 -11.19
N GLY A 28 8.07 10.86 -11.87
CA GLY A 28 7.75 10.20 -13.13
C GLY A 28 7.57 8.70 -12.95
N ALA A 29 8.37 7.90 -13.64
CA ALA A 29 8.38 6.45 -13.52
C ALA A 29 9.29 5.92 -12.41
N THR A 30 10.07 6.80 -11.78
CA THR A 30 11.00 6.42 -10.71
C THR A 30 10.33 6.61 -9.36
N LEU A 31 10.21 5.53 -8.62
CA LEU A 31 9.66 5.54 -7.27
C LEU A 31 10.77 5.21 -6.27
N THR A 32 10.88 6.03 -5.24
CA THR A 32 11.91 5.89 -4.21
C THR A 32 11.26 5.68 -2.86
N VAL A 33 11.54 4.55 -2.22
CA VAL A 33 11.04 4.26 -0.88
C VAL A 33 11.74 5.18 0.11
N LEU A 34 10.95 5.96 0.86
CA LEU A 34 11.44 6.88 1.88
C LEU A 34 11.27 6.30 3.28
N GLU A 35 10.18 5.60 3.54
CA GLU A 35 9.86 5.01 4.84
C GLU A 35 9.18 3.66 4.65
N GLY A 36 9.35 2.81 5.66
CA GLY A 36 8.73 1.50 5.70
C GLY A 36 9.62 0.40 5.16
N LYS A 37 9.18 -0.81 5.38
CA LYS A 37 9.89 -2.04 5.00
C LYS A 37 8.90 -3.06 4.48
N ARG A 38 9.42 -4.12 3.86
CA ARG A 38 8.65 -5.27 3.38
C ARG A 38 7.75 -4.94 2.20
N TYR A 39 8.09 -3.90 1.44
CA TYR A 39 7.42 -3.61 0.19
C TYR A 39 8.38 -3.02 -0.84
N VAL A 40 8.01 -3.18 -2.10
CA VAL A 40 8.62 -2.47 -3.23
C VAL A 40 7.51 -1.80 -4.02
N ALA A 41 7.82 -0.66 -4.64
CA ALA A 41 6.85 0.12 -5.38
C ALA A 41 7.35 0.40 -6.79
N ASP A 42 6.43 0.33 -7.76
CA ASP A 42 6.70 0.69 -9.14
C ASP A 42 5.46 1.29 -9.80
N ARG A 43 5.65 1.95 -10.94
CA ARG A 43 4.57 2.50 -11.74
C ARG A 43 4.23 1.53 -12.86
N THR A 44 2.96 1.16 -13.00
CA THR A 44 2.50 0.23 -14.03
C THR A 44 1.80 0.92 -15.19
N GLY A 45 1.42 2.17 -15.06
CA GLY A 45 0.75 2.96 -16.09
C GLY A 45 0.44 4.36 -15.59
N THR A 46 -0.30 5.13 -16.38
CA THR A 46 -0.69 6.49 -16.00
C THR A 46 -1.54 6.47 -14.73
N GLY A 47 -1.05 7.11 -13.67
CA GLY A 47 -1.74 7.18 -12.39
C GLY A 47 -1.83 5.85 -11.65
N LEU A 48 -1.08 4.83 -12.07
CA LEU A 48 -1.13 3.50 -11.48
C LEU A 48 0.20 3.18 -10.81
N TYR A 49 0.16 2.95 -9.51
CA TYR A 49 1.33 2.68 -8.68
C TYR A 49 1.12 1.37 -7.95
N ARG A 50 2.02 0.42 -8.19
CA ARG A 50 1.91 -0.92 -7.62
C ARG A 50 2.80 -1.03 -6.40
N VAL A 51 2.24 -1.53 -5.32
CA VAL A 51 2.97 -1.90 -4.10
C VAL A 51 2.97 -3.42 -4.02
N ARG A 52 4.14 -4.04 -4.04
CA ARG A 52 4.29 -5.49 -3.88
C ARG A 52 4.96 -5.79 -2.56
N PHE A 53 4.52 -6.83 -1.89
CA PHE A 53 5.03 -7.21 -0.58
C PHE A 53 6.30 -8.05 -0.72
N GLY A 54 7.34 -7.67 0.00
CA GLY A 54 8.63 -8.34 -0.02
C GLY A 54 9.77 -7.39 0.25
N ASN A 55 10.97 -7.92 0.39
CA ASN A 55 12.16 -7.12 0.72
C ASN A 55 12.79 -6.48 -0.53
N SER A 56 12.61 -7.08 -1.69
CA SER A 56 13.11 -6.58 -2.97
C SER A 56 12.32 -7.19 -4.11
N THR A 57 12.58 -6.74 -5.35
CA THR A 57 11.92 -7.33 -6.53
C THR A 57 12.26 -8.81 -6.73
N SER A 58 13.39 -9.27 -6.22
CA SER A 58 13.80 -10.68 -6.27
C SER A 58 13.37 -11.47 -5.03
N GLU A 59 12.90 -10.81 -3.98
CA GLU A 59 12.50 -11.43 -2.71
C GLU A 59 11.09 -11.00 -2.33
N LEU A 60 10.14 -11.30 -3.20
CA LEU A 60 8.73 -11.02 -2.94
C LEU A 60 8.17 -12.09 -2.00
N THR A 61 7.38 -11.64 -1.04
CA THR A 61 6.74 -12.51 -0.04
C THR A 61 5.25 -12.26 -0.05
N PRO A 62 4.49 -13.02 -0.84
CA PRO A 62 3.04 -12.89 -0.86
C PRO A 62 2.42 -13.17 0.50
N VAL A 63 1.29 -12.56 0.77
CA VAL A 63 0.53 -12.71 2.01
C VAL A 63 -0.72 -13.54 1.77
N LEU A 64 -1.28 -14.11 2.82
CA LEU A 64 -2.45 -14.99 2.73
C LEU A 64 -3.74 -14.22 2.47
N GLY A 65 -3.83 -12.98 2.90
CA GLY A 65 -5.02 -12.17 2.70
C GLY A 65 -4.76 -10.70 2.93
N LEU A 66 -5.67 -9.87 2.40
CA LEU A 66 -5.69 -8.43 2.60
C LEU A 66 -6.95 -8.08 3.37
N VAL A 67 -6.78 -7.48 4.55
CA VAL A 67 -7.89 -7.07 5.42
C VAL A 67 -8.32 -5.65 5.07
N ALA A 68 -7.37 -4.74 4.91
CA ALA A 68 -7.63 -3.35 4.59
C ALA A 68 -6.40 -2.72 3.94
N CYS A 69 -6.63 -1.69 3.15
CA CYS A 69 -5.55 -0.88 2.61
C CYS A 69 -6.03 0.57 2.49
N PHE A 70 -5.20 1.49 2.98
CA PHE A 70 -5.45 2.92 2.93
C PHE A 70 -4.26 3.60 2.27
N ALA A 71 -4.52 4.61 1.46
CA ALA A 71 -3.46 5.37 0.85
C ALA A 71 -3.87 6.82 0.62
N ASN A 72 -2.89 7.72 0.74
CA ASN A 72 -3.06 9.15 0.51
C ASN A 72 -1.87 9.70 -0.25
N ALA A 73 -2.11 10.73 -1.04
CA ALA A 73 -1.05 11.50 -1.67
C ALA A 73 -0.65 12.69 -0.80
N VAL A 74 0.66 12.93 -0.72
CA VAL A 74 1.21 14.16 -0.16
C VAL A 74 1.72 14.98 -1.34
N VAL A 75 0.99 16.03 -1.68
CA VAL A 75 1.28 16.88 -2.84
C VAL A 75 1.96 18.14 -2.35
N ALA A 76 3.15 18.43 -2.90
CA ALA A 76 3.99 19.52 -2.41
C ALA A 76 3.34 20.90 -2.54
N ALA A 77 2.60 21.13 -3.63
CA ALA A 77 1.91 22.39 -3.88
C ALA A 77 0.54 22.11 -4.50
N PRO A 78 -0.45 21.68 -3.69
CA PRO A 78 -1.75 21.26 -4.21
C PRO A 78 -2.52 22.45 -4.79
N ASP A 79 -3.10 22.21 -5.96
CA ASP A 79 -4.01 23.14 -6.63
C ASP A 79 -5.06 22.35 -7.41
N ALA A 80 -5.89 23.03 -8.20
CA ALA A 80 -6.94 22.37 -8.96
C ALA A 80 -6.42 21.39 -10.02
N THR A 81 -5.15 21.52 -10.45
CA THR A 81 -4.58 20.70 -11.51
C THR A 81 -3.72 19.54 -10.99
N ASN A 82 -3.12 19.67 -9.82
CA ASN A 82 -2.20 18.68 -9.29
C ASN A 82 -2.69 17.93 -8.03
N SER A 83 -3.86 18.27 -7.52
CA SER A 83 -4.47 17.50 -6.44
C SER A 83 -4.79 16.09 -6.92
N ARG A 84 -4.54 15.10 -6.07
CA ARG A 84 -4.77 13.68 -6.38
C ARG A 84 -5.44 12.99 -5.20
N TRP A 85 -6.39 12.12 -5.52
CA TRP A 85 -6.93 11.14 -4.57
C TRP A 85 -6.37 9.78 -4.88
N ILE A 86 -6.01 9.05 -3.86
CA ILE A 86 -5.50 7.70 -4.01
C ILE A 86 -6.59 6.71 -3.61
N VAL A 87 -6.85 5.76 -4.50
CA VAL A 87 -7.78 4.66 -4.25
C VAL A 87 -7.04 3.34 -4.45
N VAL A 88 -7.49 2.29 -3.80
CA VAL A 88 -7.03 0.94 -4.12
C VAL A 88 -7.82 0.50 -5.34
N GLN A 89 -7.17 0.45 -6.50
CA GLN A 89 -7.83 0.12 -7.75
C GLN A 89 -7.99 -1.38 -7.92
N SER A 90 -6.99 -2.15 -7.54
CA SER A 90 -7.05 -3.60 -7.63
C SER A 90 -6.08 -4.26 -6.65
N ILE A 91 -6.31 -5.55 -6.45
CA ILE A 91 -5.47 -6.41 -5.63
C ILE A 91 -4.72 -7.33 -6.60
N VAL A 92 -3.41 -7.43 -6.41
CA VAL A 92 -2.58 -8.33 -7.22
C VAL A 92 -2.61 -9.70 -6.58
N THR A 93 -3.26 -10.64 -7.23
CA THR A 93 -3.46 -12.01 -6.73
C THR A 93 -2.65 -13.00 -7.55
N ASN A 94 -1.99 -13.92 -6.88
CA ASN A 94 -1.29 -15.04 -7.50
C ASN A 94 -2.26 -16.18 -7.83
N ALA A 95 -1.81 -17.10 -8.67
CA ALA A 95 -2.63 -18.25 -9.07
C ALA A 95 -3.03 -19.16 -7.91
N ASP A 96 -2.24 -19.19 -6.84
CA ASP A 96 -2.52 -19.97 -5.63
C ASP A 96 -3.46 -19.26 -4.64
N GLY A 97 -3.95 -18.08 -4.98
CA GLY A 97 -4.84 -17.29 -4.13
C GLY A 97 -4.14 -16.35 -3.14
N THR A 98 -2.83 -16.40 -3.05
CA THR A 98 -2.09 -15.45 -2.22
C THR A 98 -2.10 -14.05 -2.84
N ILE A 99 -1.92 -13.04 -2.00
CA ILE A 99 -1.93 -11.63 -2.40
C ILE A 99 -0.48 -11.16 -2.54
N ALA A 100 -0.12 -10.75 -3.75
CA ALA A 100 1.22 -10.24 -4.03
C ALA A 100 1.37 -8.76 -3.70
N GLY A 101 0.29 -8.00 -3.76
CA GLY A 101 0.30 -6.57 -3.50
C GLY A 101 -0.99 -5.90 -3.89
N VAL A 102 -0.93 -4.58 -4.05
CA VAL A 102 -2.06 -3.76 -4.46
C VAL A 102 -1.63 -2.80 -5.55
N ILE A 103 -2.58 -2.39 -6.38
CA ILE A 103 -2.40 -1.30 -7.32
C ILE A 103 -3.20 -0.11 -6.82
N LEU A 104 -2.52 0.99 -6.59
CA LEU A 104 -3.09 2.25 -6.17
C LEU A 104 -3.33 3.13 -7.40
N GLY A 105 -4.52 3.67 -7.51
CA GLY A 105 -4.87 4.60 -8.57
C GLY A 105 -4.86 6.03 -8.05
N ALA A 106 -4.19 6.93 -8.77
CA ALA A 106 -4.22 8.36 -8.49
C ALA A 106 -5.24 9.02 -9.40
N LEU A 107 -6.25 9.62 -8.80
CA LEU A 107 -7.35 10.27 -9.51
C LEU A 107 -7.22 11.79 -9.43
N ASP A 108 -7.44 12.47 -10.56
CA ASP A 108 -7.53 13.93 -10.59
C ASP A 108 -8.91 14.42 -10.13
N ALA A 109 -9.12 15.74 -10.21
CA ALA A 109 -10.37 16.34 -9.78
C ALA A 109 -11.60 15.90 -10.61
N THR A 110 -11.38 15.35 -11.80
CA THR A 110 -12.46 14.82 -12.66
C THR A 110 -12.72 13.33 -12.43
N GLY A 111 -11.93 12.68 -11.60
CA GLY A 111 -12.02 11.24 -11.36
C GLY A 111 -11.26 10.39 -12.38
N ALA A 112 -10.45 10.99 -13.24
CA ALA A 112 -9.62 10.27 -14.20
C ALA A 112 -8.27 9.92 -13.58
N LEU A 113 -7.68 8.80 -14.03
CA LEU A 113 -6.32 8.44 -13.64
C LEU A 113 -5.33 9.48 -14.18
N ALA A 114 -4.48 9.97 -13.29
CA ALA A 114 -3.48 10.97 -13.63
C ALA A 114 -2.23 10.76 -12.80
N ASN A 115 -1.06 10.96 -13.41
CA ASN A 115 0.21 10.83 -12.70
C ASN A 115 0.33 11.87 -11.58
N LEU A 116 1.00 11.47 -10.52
CA LEU A 116 1.53 12.42 -9.56
C LEU A 116 2.63 13.24 -10.22
N THR A 117 2.75 14.49 -9.78
CA THR A 117 3.83 15.35 -10.24
C THR A 117 5.14 14.99 -9.55
N ALA A 118 6.26 15.57 -10.04
CA ALA A 118 7.56 15.29 -9.44
C ALA A 118 7.59 15.68 -7.96
N ASP A 119 8.23 14.87 -7.16
CA ASP A 119 8.43 15.04 -5.71
C ASP A 119 7.16 14.97 -4.86
N ASP A 120 6.10 14.41 -5.39
CA ASP A 120 4.93 14.05 -4.59
C ASP A 120 5.13 12.66 -3.97
N ASP A 121 4.54 12.44 -2.81
CA ASP A 121 4.66 11.18 -2.09
C ASP A 121 3.31 10.47 -2.02
N ILE A 122 3.37 9.15 -1.92
CA ILE A 122 2.24 8.32 -1.54
C ILE A 122 2.55 7.69 -0.17
N CYS A 123 1.63 7.87 0.76
CA CYS A 123 1.63 7.17 2.04
C CYS A 123 0.58 6.08 2.01
N PHE A 124 0.92 4.89 2.47
CA PHE A 124 -0.05 3.79 2.49
C PHE A 124 0.11 2.95 3.75
N GLU A 125 -0.95 2.23 4.05
CA GLU A 125 -0.99 1.22 5.10
C GLU A 125 -1.87 0.07 4.64
N CYS A 126 -1.32 -1.14 4.61
CA CYS A 126 -2.06 -2.36 4.37
C CYS A 126 -2.05 -3.21 5.63
N ILE A 127 -3.22 -3.70 6.04
CA ILE A 127 -3.37 -4.72 7.07
C ILE A 127 -3.53 -6.03 6.35
N VAL A 128 -2.57 -6.95 6.55
CA VAL A 128 -2.50 -8.20 5.83
C VAL A 128 -2.46 -9.38 6.79
N ARG A 129 -2.92 -10.53 6.31
CA ARG A 129 -2.71 -11.80 6.99
C ARG A 129 -1.52 -12.48 6.33
N ASP A 130 -0.41 -12.55 7.04
CA ASP A 130 0.84 -13.06 6.50
C ASP A 130 1.20 -14.46 6.99
N THR A 131 0.44 -15.00 7.93
CA THR A 131 0.63 -16.37 8.42
C THR A 131 -0.70 -17.10 8.49
N ALA A 132 -0.66 -18.41 8.35
CA ALA A 132 -1.83 -19.24 8.61
C ALA A 132 -2.20 -19.12 10.09
N VAL A 133 -3.48 -18.84 10.36
CA VAL A 133 -3.98 -18.73 11.72
C VAL A 133 -4.43 -20.10 12.18
N THR A 134 -3.77 -20.60 13.22
CA THR A 134 -4.22 -21.80 13.94
C THR A 134 -4.76 -21.33 15.28
N VAL A 135 -6.01 -21.46 15.46
CA VAL A 135 -6.67 -21.00 16.69
C VAL A 135 -7.10 -22.18 17.51
#